data_2893ad4f200d5414459dc216c70bb3c1
#
_entry.id   2893ad4f200d5414459dc216c70bb3c1
#
_cell.length_a   1.000
_cell.length_b   1.000
_cell.length_c   1.000
_cell.angle_alpha   90.00
_cell.angle_beta   90.00
_cell.angle_gamma   90.00
#
_symmetry.space_group_name_H-M   'P 1'
#
loop_
_entity.id
_entity.type
_entity.pdbx_description
1 polymer ?
#
loop_
_entity_poly.entity_id
_entity_poly.type
_entity_poly.pdbx_seq_one_letter_code
_entity_poly.pdbx_strand_id
1 'polypeptide(L)'
;MRYEERMHRSDGSFRDVQVTKVLVTSNDRQPVGILIAKLDITEFLAARDQAEDASRSKSEFVANISHELRTPLQTILGFSELGMSRGRHQTTLASMFSDIHDAGQRMLVLVNDLLDIAKIESTVGAFHFERADVRDLIEDVAAELELQLDKKRQGLGLQLGRAPLVAKVDPTRLQQVVRNVLGNAMKFSPEDSIIDIAADNPDDNTIRIQIRDRGPGIPPAELDAVFQAFVQSSQTRDGSGGTGLGLAICRKIITAHGGSIHATNAPGGGTIFHISLPTAGYT
;
A
#
# COMPACT_ATOMS: atom_id res chain seq x y z
N MET A 1 -35.41 1.67 -12.81
CA MET A 1 -34.48 0.87 -13.62
C MET A 1 -33.51 1.83 -14.28
N ARG A 2 -32.19 1.54 -14.21
CA ARG A 2 -31.12 2.37 -14.77
C ARG A 2 -30.22 1.48 -15.63
N TYR A 3 -29.87 1.89 -16.84
CA TYR A 3 -29.01 1.19 -17.78
C TYR A 3 -28.36 2.13 -18.77
N GLU A 4 -27.31 1.70 -19.43
CA GLU A 4 -26.61 2.44 -20.48
C GLU A 4 -26.99 1.85 -21.83
N GLU A 5 -27.19 2.72 -22.83
CA GLU A 5 -27.50 2.30 -24.18
C GLU A 5 -26.82 3.23 -25.21
N ARG A 6 -26.39 2.69 -26.33
CA ARG A 6 -25.85 3.47 -27.45
C ARG A 6 -26.99 3.87 -28.40
N MET A 7 -27.19 5.17 -28.55
CA MET A 7 -28.21 5.73 -29.42
C MET A 7 -27.59 6.26 -30.71
N HIS A 8 -28.30 5.99 -31.84
CA HIS A 8 -27.98 6.55 -33.14
C HIS A 8 -28.77 7.83 -33.34
N ARG A 9 -28.09 8.91 -33.75
CA ARG A 9 -28.72 10.18 -34.11
C ARG A 9 -29.05 10.23 -35.59
N SER A 10 -29.97 11.13 -35.99
CA SER A 10 -30.34 11.37 -37.36
C SER A 10 -29.20 11.92 -38.25
N ASP A 11 -28.15 12.48 -37.64
CA ASP A 11 -26.94 12.96 -38.31
C ASP A 11 -25.89 11.83 -38.53
N GLY A 12 -26.21 10.58 -38.18
CA GLY A 12 -25.33 9.43 -38.30
C GLY A 12 -24.37 9.24 -37.13
N SER A 13 -24.34 10.12 -36.15
CA SER A 13 -23.47 10.00 -34.96
C SER A 13 -24.06 9.06 -33.90
N PHE A 14 -23.18 8.47 -33.08
CA PHE A 14 -23.55 7.68 -31.89
C PHE A 14 -23.38 8.50 -30.62
N ARG A 15 -24.28 8.28 -29.67
CA ARG A 15 -24.20 8.83 -28.32
C ARG A 15 -24.41 7.71 -27.32
N ASP A 16 -23.57 7.68 -26.30
CA ASP A 16 -23.76 6.81 -25.16
C ASP A 16 -24.63 7.55 -24.14
N VAL A 17 -25.79 6.98 -23.84
CA VAL A 17 -26.79 7.61 -22.97
C VAL A 17 -27.11 6.73 -21.79
N GLN A 18 -27.19 7.34 -20.61
CA GLN A 18 -27.70 6.69 -19.43
C GLN A 18 -29.20 6.92 -19.35
N VAL A 19 -29.96 5.82 -19.36
CA VAL A 19 -31.42 5.84 -19.31
C VAL A 19 -31.88 5.49 -17.93
N THR A 20 -32.68 6.37 -17.31
CA THR A 20 -33.33 6.11 -16.01
C THR A 20 -34.85 6.06 -16.25
N LYS A 21 -35.49 4.94 -15.89
CA LYS A 21 -36.96 4.76 -15.95
C LYS A 21 -37.52 4.70 -14.53
N VAL A 22 -38.50 5.54 -14.25
CA VAL A 22 -39.18 5.60 -12.95
C VAL A 22 -40.69 5.46 -13.23
N LEU A 23 -41.34 4.53 -12.52
CA LEU A 23 -42.78 4.38 -12.55
C LEU A 23 -43.41 5.53 -11.73
N VAL A 24 -44.30 6.26 -12.34
CA VAL A 24 -45.08 7.32 -11.68
C VAL A 24 -46.42 6.75 -11.28
N THR A 25 -46.78 6.86 -10.00
CA THR A 25 -48.07 6.40 -9.47
C THR A 25 -48.89 7.58 -8.95
N SER A 26 -50.24 7.46 -9.02
CA SER A 26 -51.14 8.38 -8.36
C SER A 26 -51.13 8.25 -6.83
N ASN A 27 -51.83 9.14 -6.12
CA ASN A 27 -51.97 9.06 -4.63
C ASN A 27 -52.56 7.71 -4.18
N ASP A 28 -53.37 7.06 -5.02
CA ASP A 28 -53.99 5.75 -4.80
C ASP A 28 -53.09 4.58 -5.21
N ARG A 29 -51.78 4.83 -5.42
CA ARG A 29 -50.76 3.83 -5.86
C ARG A 29 -51.06 3.17 -7.22
N GLN A 30 -51.96 3.74 -8.02
CA GLN A 30 -52.21 3.25 -9.38
C GLN A 30 -51.14 3.79 -10.34
N PRO A 31 -50.62 2.96 -11.26
CA PRO A 31 -49.65 3.41 -12.25
C PRO A 31 -50.24 4.43 -13.19
N VAL A 32 -49.65 5.61 -13.26
CA VAL A 32 -50.09 6.75 -14.14
C VAL A 32 -49.22 6.80 -15.39
N GLY A 33 -47.93 6.40 -15.27
CA GLY A 33 -47.02 6.48 -16.40
C GLY A 33 -45.60 6.09 -16.04
N ILE A 34 -44.71 6.23 -17.01
CA ILE A 34 -43.25 6.00 -16.83
C ILE A 34 -42.54 7.31 -17.19
N LEU A 35 -41.81 7.86 -16.21
CA LEU A 35 -40.88 8.95 -16.46
C LEU A 35 -39.56 8.34 -16.99
N ILE A 36 -39.11 8.83 -18.14
CA ILE A 36 -37.82 8.42 -18.75
C ILE A 36 -36.92 9.65 -18.79
N ALA A 37 -35.80 9.59 -18.06
CA ALA A 37 -34.70 10.55 -18.16
C ALA A 37 -33.56 9.94 -18.95
N LYS A 38 -33.01 10.68 -19.91
CA LYS A 38 -31.82 10.28 -20.69
C LYS A 38 -30.73 11.34 -20.48
N LEU A 39 -29.56 10.88 -20.04
CA LEU A 39 -28.37 11.72 -19.86
C LEU A 39 -27.34 11.31 -20.90
N ASP A 40 -26.87 12.24 -21.72
CA ASP A 40 -25.76 12.02 -22.64
C ASP A 40 -24.46 11.91 -21.80
N ILE A 41 -23.83 10.76 -21.84
CA ILE A 41 -22.59 10.45 -21.10
C ILE A 41 -21.40 10.22 -22.05
N THR A 42 -21.53 10.54 -23.31
CA THR A 42 -20.53 10.28 -24.36
C THR A 42 -19.18 10.94 -24.00
N GLU A 43 -19.21 12.24 -23.68
CA GLU A 43 -17.98 12.97 -23.31
C GLU A 43 -17.38 12.46 -22.00
N PHE A 44 -18.23 12.09 -21.04
CA PHE A 44 -17.79 11.52 -19.77
C PHE A 44 -17.07 10.17 -19.98
N LEU A 45 -17.65 9.27 -20.78
CA LEU A 45 -17.03 7.99 -21.11
C LEU A 45 -15.71 8.18 -21.87
N ALA A 46 -15.69 9.07 -22.87
CA ALA A 46 -14.48 9.36 -23.63
C ALA A 46 -13.35 9.93 -22.74
N ALA A 47 -13.67 10.85 -21.83
CA ALA A 47 -12.70 11.40 -20.88
C ALA A 47 -12.20 10.36 -19.90
N ARG A 48 -13.10 9.47 -19.41
CA ARG A 48 -12.73 8.35 -18.54
C ARG A 48 -11.77 7.39 -19.25
N ASP A 49 -12.12 6.94 -20.44
CA ASP A 49 -11.32 6.00 -21.23
C ASP A 49 -9.95 6.58 -21.56
N GLN A 50 -9.87 7.88 -21.90
CA GLN A 50 -8.61 8.59 -22.12
C GLN A 50 -7.75 8.66 -20.84
N ALA A 51 -8.38 8.89 -19.68
CA ALA A 51 -7.67 8.89 -18.40
C ALA A 51 -7.16 7.49 -18.01
N GLU A 52 -7.96 6.45 -18.28
CA GLU A 52 -7.57 5.05 -18.05
C GLU A 52 -6.41 4.63 -18.96
N ASP A 53 -6.44 5.00 -20.25
CA ASP A 53 -5.34 4.71 -21.19
C ASP A 53 -4.05 5.44 -20.82
N ALA A 54 -4.15 6.71 -20.42
CA ALA A 54 -2.99 7.46 -19.92
C ALA A 54 -2.40 6.83 -18.66
N SER A 55 -3.24 6.38 -17.73
CA SER A 55 -2.82 5.69 -16.51
C SER A 55 -2.14 4.35 -16.82
N ARG A 56 -2.69 3.57 -17.76
CA ARG A 56 -2.10 2.31 -18.21
C ARG A 56 -0.73 2.53 -18.85
N SER A 57 -0.63 3.47 -19.78
CA SER A 57 0.63 3.81 -20.46
C SER A 57 1.70 4.26 -19.46
N LYS A 58 1.32 5.07 -18.45
CA LYS A 58 2.22 5.47 -17.35
C LYS A 58 2.74 4.27 -16.58
N SER A 59 1.86 3.31 -16.27
CA SER A 59 2.22 2.12 -15.50
C SER A 59 3.14 1.17 -16.26
N GLU A 60 2.86 0.95 -17.55
CA GLU A 60 3.72 0.15 -18.44
C GLU A 60 5.11 0.79 -18.61
N PHE A 61 5.17 2.11 -18.77
CA PHE A 61 6.43 2.85 -18.85
C PHE A 61 7.28 2.68 -17.58
N VAL A 62 6.67 2.85 -16.40
CA VAL A 62 7.36 2.68 -15.11
C VAL A 62 7.81 1.22 -14.92
N ALA A 63 6.99 0.24 -15.33
CA ALA A 63 7.33 -1.17 -15.26
C ALA A 63 8.56 -1.51 -16.12
N ASN A 64 8.60 -0.99 -17.34
CA ASN A 64 9.72 -1.21 -18.28
C ASN A 64 11.01 -0.56 -17.76
N ILE A 65 10.97 0.71 -17.35
CA ILE A 65 12.14 1.41 -16.79
C ILE A 65 12.69 0.66 -15.57
N SER A 66 11.83 0.17 -14.70
CA SER A 66 12.28 -0.52 -13.50
C SER A 66 12.97 -1.85 -13.82
N HIS A 67 12.51 -2.56 -14.84
CA HIS A 67 13.20 -3.75 -15.33
C HIS A 67 14.61 -3.40 -15.89
N GLU A 68 14.68 -2.31 -16.66
CA GLU A 68 15.95 -1.85 -17.25
C GLU A 68 16.92 -1.29 -16.20
N LEU A 69 16.41 -0.74 -15.09
CA LEU A 69 17.23 -0.27 -13.97
C LEU A 69 17.68 -1.39 -13.03
N ARG A 70 16.84 -2.41 -12.82
CA ARG A 70 17.17 -3.54 -11.93
C ARG A 70 18.40 -4.30 -12.39
N THR A 71 18.52 -4.58 -13.67
CA THR A 71 19.61 -5.37 -14.23
C THR A 71 20.99 -4.76 -14.00
N PRO A 72 21.28 -3.49 -14.36
CA PRO A 72 22.57 -2.88 -14.07
C PRO A 72 22.84 -2.73 -12.57
N LEU A 73 21.80 -2.49 -11.75
CA LEU A 73 21.92 -2.45 -10.28
C LEU A 73 22.35 -3.78 -9.69
N GLN A 74 21.76 -4.90 -10.14
CA GLN A 74 22.16 -6.23 -9.72
C GLN A 74 23.61 -6.53 -10.12
N THR A 75 24.05 -6.03 -11.28
CA THR A 75 25.43 -6.14 -11.72
C THR A 75 26.39 -5.36 -10.82
N ILE A 76 26.03 -4.11 -10.47
CA ILE A 76 26.81 -3.27 -9.53
C ILE A 76 26.92 -3.96 -8.17
N LEU A 77 25.80 -4.47 -7.65
CA LEU A 77 25.74 -5.21 -6.39
C LEU A 77 26.64 -6.44 -6.41
N GLY A 78 26.54 -7.28 -7.45
CA GLY A 78 27.36 -8.48 -7.58
C GLY A 78 28.86 -8.19 -7.67
N PHE A 79 29.26 -7.16 -8.40
CA PHE A 79 30.69 -6.76 -8.44
C PHE A 79 31.17 -6.14 -7.12
N SER A 80 30.32 -5.42 -6.39
CA SER A 80 30.66 -4.89 -5.07
C SER A 80 30.84 -6.00 -4.03
N GLU A 81 29.99 -7.03 -4.06
CA GLU A 81 30.15 -8.24 -3.22
C GLU A 81 31.47 -8.98 -3.51
N LEU A 82 31.81 -9.15 -4.79
CA LEU A 82 33.08 -9.73 -5.18
C LEU A 82 34.27 -8.88 -4.71
N GLY A 83 34.14 -7.56 -4.80
CA GLY A 83 35.15 -6.61 -4.31
C GLY A 83 35.36 -6.68 -2.80
N MET A 84 34.28 -6.72 -2.02
CA MET A 84 34.33 -6.92 -0.56
C MET A 84 34.98 -8.24 -0.20
N SER A 85 34.64 -9.33 -0.91
CA SER A 85 35.19 -10.67 -0.67
C SER A 85 36.71 -10.74 -0.95
N ARG A 86 37.16 -10.14 -2.06
CA ARG A 86 38.58 -10.13 -2.47
C ARG A 86 39.40 -9.07 -1.73
N GLY A 87 38.77 -7.98 -1.31
CA GLY A 87 39.41 -6.86 -0.63
C GLY A 87 39.60 -7.04 0.88
N ARG A 88 39.31 -8.22 1.45
CA ARG A 88 39.34 -8.49 2.91
C ARG A 88 40.65 -8.10 3.61
N HIS A 89 41.76 -8.04 2.89
CA HIS A 89 43.08 -7.63 3.42
C HIS A 89 43.37 -6.14 3.22
N GLN A 90 42.49 -5.37 2.61
CA GLN A 90 42.61 -3.93 2.37
C GLN A 90 41.34 -3.22 2.88
N THR A 91 41.35 -2.81 4.13
CA THR A 91 40.18 -2.25 4.82
C THR A 91 39.51 -1.09 4.08
N THR A 92 40.29 -0.18 3.48
CA THR A 92 39.76 0.95 2.68
C THR A 92 39.05 0.49 1.43
N LEU A 93 39.56 -0.54 0.74
CA LEU A 93 38.93 -1.07 -0.44
C LEU A 93 37.63 -1.81 -0.12
N ALA A 94 37.63 -2.58 0.96
CA ALA A 94 36.44 -3.28 1.46
C ALA A 94 35.32 -2.30 1.87
N SER A 95 35.66 -1.17 2.54
CA SER A 95 34.66 -0.15 2.89
C SER A 95 34.09 0.55 1.64
N MET A 96 34.90 0.87 0.62
CA MET A 96 34.40 1.45 -0.62
C MET A 96 33.42 0.52 -1.33
N PHE A 97 33.70 -0.78 -1.39
CA PHE A 97 32.76 -1.76 -1.96
C PHE A 97 31.49 -1.90 -1.11
N SER A 98 31.58 -1.82 0.22
CA SER A 98 30.42 -1.78 1.10
C SER A 98 29.54 -0.57 0.81
N ASP A 99 30.12 0.62 0.67
CA ASP A 99 29.37 1.85 0.33
C ASP A 99 28.65 1.74 -1.02
N ILE A 100 29.31 1.15 -2.04
CA ILE A 100 28.72 0.91 -3.35
C ILE A 100 27.56 -0.09 -3.24
N HIS A 101 27.77 -1.18 -2.48
CA HIS A 101 26.74 -2.19 -2.23
C HIS A 101 25.51 -1.58 -1.59
N ASP A 102 25.68 -0.83 -0.50
CA ASP A 102 24.60 -0.21 0.23
C ASP A 102 23.85 0.84 -0.61
N ALA A 103 24.56 1.61 -1.43
CA ALA A 103 23.95 2.54 -2.38
C ALA A 103 23.13 1.81 -3.46
N GLY A 104 23.64 0.71 -3.99
CA GLY A 104 22.94 -0.15 -4.94
C GLY A 104 21.68 -0.78 -4.35
N GLN A 105 21.76 -1.28 -3.11
CA GLN A 105 20.60 -1.84 -2.39
C GLN A 105 19.50 -0.78 -2.18
N ARG A 106 19.87 0.43 -1.74
CA ARG A 106 18.91 1.54 -1.58
C ARG A 106 18.22 1.88 -2.90
N MET A 107 18.97 1.89 -4.02
CA MET A 107 18.40 2.18 -5.33
C MET A 107 17.47 1.06 -5.82
N LEU A 108 17.80 -0.20 -5.55
CA LEU A 108 16.95 -1.35 -5.89
C LEU A 108 15.61 -1.30 -5.14
N VAL A 109 15.64 -0.92 -3.85
CA VAL A 109 14.41 -0.71 -3.06
C VAL A 109 13.57 0.41 -3.66
N LEU A 110 14.17 1.57 -3.99
CA LEU A 110 13.46 2.69 -4.64
C LEU A 110 12.77 2.29 -5.94
N VAL A 111 13.48 1.55 -6.80
CA VAL A 111 12.93 1.07 -8.08
C VAL A 111 11.75 0.13 -7.87
N ASN A 112 11.85 -0.79 -6.92
CA ASN A 112 10.76 -1.72 -6.60
C ASN A 112 9.55 -1.00 -5.98
N ASP A 113 9.77 -0.04 -5.07
CA ASP A 113 8.71 0.78 -4.48
C ASP A 113 7.96 1.60 -5.54
N LEU A 114 8.70 2.19 -6.51
CA LEU A 114 8.10 2.94 -7.62
C LEU A 114 7.25 2.03 -8.52
N LEU A 115 7.73 0.80 -8.78
CA LEU A 115 6.97 -0.22 -9.50
C LEU A 115 5.67 -0.59 -8.78
N ASP A 116 5.74 -0.79 -7.46
CA ASP A 116 4.56 -1.13 -6.68
C ASP A 116 3.51 -0.02 -6.73
N ILE A 117 3.93 1.25 -6.63
CA ILE A 117 3.01 2.38 -6.79
C ILE A 117 2.35 2.35 -8.18
N ALA A 118 3.14 2.16 -9.24
CA ALA A 118 2.61 2.15 -10.61
C ALA A 118 1.64 0.99 -10.85
N LYS A 119 1.93 -0.21 -10.32
CA LYS A 119 1.04 -1.38 -10.38
C LYS A 119 -0.27 -1.16 -9.61
N ILE A 120 -0.22 -0.53 -8.44
CA ILE A 120 -1.40 -0.23 -7.62
C ILE A 120 -2.27 0.85 -8.28
N GLU A 121 -1.66 1.81 -9.00
CA GLU A 121 -2.39 2.85 -9.74
C GLU A 121 -3.03 2.32 -11.04
N SER A 122 -2.54 1.23 -11.60
CA SER A 122 -3.17 0.62 -12.76
C SER A 122 -4.41 -0.17 -12.33
N THR A 123 -5.55 0.17 -12.91
CA THR A 123 -6.88 -0.39 -12.59
C THR A 123 -7.06 -1.87 -12.96
N VAL A 124 -6.10 -2.48 -13.65
CA VAL A 124 -6.25 -3.84 -14.21
C VAL A 124 -5.36 -4.84 -13.48
N GLY A 125 -5.96 -5.73 -12.68
CA GLY A 125 -5.31 -6.93 -12.15
C GLY A 125 -4.33 -6.72 -10.99
N ALA A 126 -4.44 -5.61 -10.25
CA ALA A 126 -3.48 -5.26 -9.20
C ALA A 126 -3.63 -6.06 -7.91
N PHE A 127 -4.81 -6.63 -7.63
CA PHE A 127 -5.11 -7.32 -6.37
C PHE A 127 -5.79 -8.67 -6.58
N HIS A 128 -5.37 -9.65 -5.79
CA HIS A 128 -5.96 -10.99 -5.72
C HIS A 128 -6.63 -11.19 -4.36
N PHE A 129 -7.90 -10.79 -4.29
CA PHE A 129 -8.65 -10.86 -3.04
C PHE A 129 -9.13 -12.29 -2.75
N GLU A 130 -8.79 -12.79 -1.57
CA GLU A 130 -9.28 -14.06 -1.04
C GLU A 130 -9.61 -13.93 0.46
N ARG A 131 -10.29 -14.93 1.00
CA ARG A 131 -10.57 -14.98 2.44
C ARG A 131 -9.36 -15.54 3.16
N ALA A 132 -8.76 -14.71 4.02
CA ALA A 132 -7.59 -15.11 4.82
C ALA A 132 -7.78 -14.68 6.29
N ASP A 133 -7.13 -15.42 7.18
CA ASP A 133 -7.00 -15.02 8.59
C ASP A 133 -5.83 -14.02 8.70
N VAL A 134 -6.13 -12.80 9.10
CA VAL A 134 -5.15 -11.72 9.23
C VAL A 134 -4.08 -12.05 10.29
N ARG A 135 -4.41 -12.91 11.26
CA ARG A 135 -3.44 -13.34 12.29
C ARG A 135 -2.32 -14.16 11.67
N ASP A 136 -2.66 -15.13 10.82
CA ASP A 136 -1.68 -15.97 10.15
C ASP A 136 -0.71 -15.13 9.30
N LEU A 137 -1.25 -14.11 8.59
CA LEU A 137 -0.44 -13.19 7.79
C LEU A 137 0.51 -12.33 8.63
N ILE A 138 0.08 -11.92 9.84
CA ILE A 138 0.95 -11.17 10.78
C ILE A 138 2.02 -12.10 11.35
N GLU A 139 1.68 -13.33 11.74
CA GLU A 139 2.61 -14.32 12.28
C GLU A 139 3.68 -14.72 11.26
N ASP A 140 3.30 -14.91 10.00
CA ASP A 140 4.25 -15.17 8.90
C ASP A 140 5.29 -14.06 8.76
N VAL A 141 4.86 -12.78 8.76
CA VAL A 141 5.77 -11.64 8.65
C VAL A 141 6.63 -11.51 9.92
N ALA A 142 6.08 -11.78 11.10
CA ALA A 142 6.82 -11.78 12.35
C ALA A 142 7.95 -12.81 12.32
N ALA A 143 7.68 -14.03 11.89
CA ALA A 143 8.67 -15.10 11.74
C ALA A 143 9.75 -14.75 10.70
N GLU A 144 9.37 -14.12 9.57
CA GLU A 144 10.32 -13.65 8.54
C GLU A 144 11.34 -12.64 9.12
N LEU A 145 10.89 -11.78 10.04
CA LEU A 145 11.71 -10.69 10.57
C LEU A 145 12.45 -11.04 11.88
N GLU A 146 12.23 -12.23 12.44
CA GLU A 146 12.80 -12.65 13.74
C GLU A 146 14.33 -12.48 13.78
N LEU A 147 15.05 -12.96 12.77
CA LEU A 147 16.51 -12.83 12.70
C LEU A 147 17.00 -11.37 12.67
N GLN A 148 16.20 -10.47 12.08
CA GLN A 148 16.54 -9.05 12.03
C GLN A 148 16.27 -8.36 13.36
N LEU A 149 15.20 -8.75 14.06
CA LEU A 149 14.90 -8.32 15.44
C LEU A 149 16.02 -8.74 16.40
N ASP A 150 16.44 -10.00 16.33
CA ASP A 150 17.52 -10.54 17.16
C ASP A 150 18.85 -9.78 16.98
N LYS A 151 19.22 -9.45 15.73
CA LYS A 151 20.42 -8.66 15.43
C LYS A 151 20.41 -7.29 16.11
N LYS A 152 19.23 -6.71 16.32
CA LYS A 152 19.03 -5.43 17.01
C LYS A 152 18.68 -5.60 18.49
N ARG A 153 18.63 -6.83 19.00
CA ARG A 153 18.14 -7.17 20.34
C ARG A 153 16.74 -6.60 20.63
N GLN A 154 15.91 -6.52 19.60
CA GLN A 154 14.53 -6.04 19.71
C GLN A 154 13.58 -7.21 19.91
N GLY A 155 12.63 -7.08 20.82
CA GLY A 155 11.57 -8.07 21.02
C GLY A 155 10.30 -7.73 20.24
N LEU A 156 9.46 -8.75 19.99
CA LEU A 156 8.16 -8.60 19.40
C LEU A 156 7.07 -9.13 20.34
N GLY A 157 6.13 -8.27 20.72
CA GLY A 157 4.96 -8.63 21.53
C GLY A 157 3.73 -8.81 20.63
N LEU A 158 3.21 -10.05 20.54
CA LEU A 158 2.01 -10.34 19.73
C LEU A 158 0.78 -10.50 20.64
N GLN A 159 -0.29 -9.74 20.33
CA GLN A 159 -1.59 -9.79 21.00
C GLN A 159 -2.69 -9.92 19.94
N LEU A 160 -2.81 -11.10 19.35
CA LEU A 160 -3.68 -11.34 18.18
C LEU A 160 -5.07 -11.91 18.55
N GLY A 161 -5.38 -12.01 19.82
CA GLY A 161 -6.64 -12.62 20.27
C GLY A 161 -6.71 -14.13 19.97
N ARG A 162 -7.82 -14.76 20.36
CA ARG A 162 -8.04 -16.22 20.11
C ARG A 162 -8.99 -16.49 18.95
N ALA A 163 -9.91 -15.57 18.65
CA ALA A 163 -10.88 -15.73 17.57
C ALA A 163 -10.23 -15.43 16.20
N PRO A 164 -10.61 -16.17 15.13
CA PRO A 164 -10.13 -15.89 13.78
C PRO A 164 -10.48 -14.45 13.33
N LEU A 165 -9.53 -13.78 12.70
CA LEU A 165 -9.69 -12.43 12.13
C LEU A 165 -9.79 -12.54 10.61
N VAL A 166 -10.90 -13.11 10.11
CA VAL A 166 -11.08 -13.42 8.69
C VAL A 166 -11.62 -12.21 7.93
N ALA A 167 -10.89 -11.79 6.89
CA ALA A 167 -11.31 -10.75 5.97
C ALA A 167 -11.07 -11.18 4.51
N LYS A 168 -11.71 -10.44 3.57
CA LYS A 168 -11.42 -10.58 2.15
C LYS A 168 -10.28 -9.62 1.79
N VAL A 169 -9.07 -10.17 1.68
CA VAL A 169 -7.84 -9.40 1.47
C VAL A 169 -6.99 -10.03 0.36
N ASP A 170 -6.03 -9.28 -0.15
CA ASP A 170 -4.88 -9.84 -0.89
C ASP A 170 -3.78 -10.14 0.13
N PRO A 171 -3.47 -11.42 0.42
CA PRO A 171 -2.51 -11.81 1.47
C PRO A 171 -1.13 -11.22 1.24
N THR A 172 -0.63 -11.29 0.01
CA THR A 172 0.71 -10.78 -0.36
C THR A 172 0.81 -9.28 -0.12
N ARG A 173 -0.22 -8.53 -0.49
CA ARG A 173 -0.26 -7.07 -0.31
C ARG A 173 -0.44 -6.68 1.15
N LEU A 174 -1.26 -7.42 1.90
CA LEU A 174 -1.41 -7.14 3.33
C LEU A 174 -0.13 -7.47 4.11
N GLN A 175 0.55 -8.58 3.81
CA GLN A 175 1.87 -8.88 4.37
C GLN A 175 2.89 -7.79 4.02
N GLN A 176 2.83 -7.20 2.82
CA GLN A 176 3.67 -6.06 2.44
C GLN A 176 3.41 -4.84 3.35
N VAL A 177 2.15 -4.54 3.69
CA VAL A 177 1.81 -3.47 4.64
C VAL A 177 2.40 -3.74 6.01
N VAL A 178 2.19 -4.95 6.55
CA VAL A 178 2.73 -5.33 7.87
C VAL A 178 4.26 -5.25 7.88
N ARG A 179 4.92 -5.78 6.85
CA ARG A 179 6.38 -5.72 6.69
C ARG A 179 6.91 -4.29 6.65
N ASN A 180 6.25 -3.39 5.91
CA ASN A 180 6.67 -1.99 5.80
C ASN A 180 6.53 -1.24 7.13
N VAL A 181 5.41 -1.42 7.82
CA VAL A 181 5.18 -0.77 9.12
C VAL A 181 6.10 -1.34 10.19
N LEU A 182 6.25 -2.67 10.24
CA LEU A 182 7.13 -3.34 11.20
C LEU A 182 8.61 -3.02 10.93
N GLY A 183 9.02 -2.95 9.66
CA GLY A 183 10.35 -2.51 9.26
C GLY A 183 10.67 -1.08 9.73
N ASN A 184 9.70 -0.16 9.64
CA ASN A 184 9.83 1.18 10.20
C ASN A 184 9.92 1.14 11.73
N ALA A 185 9.07 0.36 12.39
CA ALA A 185 9.12 0.19 13.85
C ALA A 185 10.49 -0.30 14.32
N MET A 186 11.05 -1.32 13.65
CA MET A 186 12.40 -1.85 13.93
C MET A 186 13.51 -0.84 13.67
N LYS A 187 13.34 -0.01 12.64
CA LYS A 187 14.34 0.99 12.25
C LYS A 187 14.46 2.11 13.28
N PHE A 188 13.32 2.61 13.76
CA PHE A 188 13.28 3.80 14.61
C PHE A 188 13.22 3.48 16.10
N SER A 189 12.91 2.26 16.51
CA SER A 189 12.99 1.84 17.90
C SER A 189 14.42 1.65 18.35
N PRO A 190 14.74 1.99 19.62
CA PRO A 190 16.03 1.70 20.22
C PRO A 190 16.34 0.18 20.24
N GLU A 191 17.61 -0.16 20.39
CA GLU A 191 18.00 -1.52 20.75
C GLU A 191 17.39 -1.89 22.14
N ASP A 192 17.25 -3.17 22.40
CA ASP A 192 16.69 -3.72 23.65
C ASP A 192 15.23 -3.28 23.93
N SER A 193 14.49 -2.81 22.90
CA SER A 193 13.09 -2.41 23.01
C SER A 193 12.13 -3.50 22.52
N ILE A 194 10.83 -3.35 22.86
CA ILE A 194 9.77 -4.24 22.40
C ILE A 194 8.85 -3.48 21.46
N ILE A 195 8.63 -4.06 20.28
CA ILE A 195 7.61 -3.61 19.32
C ILE A 195 6.35 -4.43 19.59
N ASP A 196 5.21 -3.79 19.78
CA ASP A 196 3.94 -4.47 20.04
C ASP A 196 3.07 -4.50 18.79
N ILE A 197 2.49 -5.66 18.50
CA ILE A 197 1.44 -5.82 17.50
C ILE A 197 0.20 -6.35 18.20
N ALA A 198 -0.91 -5.62 18.07
CA ALA A 198 -2.20 -6.07 18.53
C ALA A 198 -3.17 -6.15 17.35
N ALA A 199 -3.99 -7.20 17.30
CA ALA A 199 -5.06 -7.29 16.34
C ALA A 199 -6.32 -7.83 17.00
N ASP A 200 -7.44 -7.16 16.78
CA ASP A 200 -8.74 -7.50 17.33
C ASP A 200 -9.88 -7.20 16.34
N ASN A 201 -11.06 -7.63 16.71
CA ASN A 201 -12.31 -7.30 16.03
C ASN A 201 -13.21 -6.55 17.02
N PRO A 202 -13.12 -5.20 17.06
CA PRO A 202 -13.84 -4.39 18.05
C PRO A 202 -15.35 -4.37 17.82
N ASP A 203 -15.77 -4.60 16.57
CA ASP A 203 -17.16 -4.69 16.14
C ASP A 203 -17.25 -5.67 14.98
N ASP A 204 -18.10 -6.63 14.94
CA ASP A 204 -18.16 -7.75 13.98
C ASP A 204 -17.89 -7.39 12.49
N ASN A 205 -17.77 -6.11 12.16
CA ASN A 205 -17.56 -5.59 10.81
C ASN A 205 -16.13 -5.07 10.51
N THR A 206 -15.27 -4.94 11.54
CA THR A 206 -13.98 -4.28 11.39
C THR A 206 -12.87 -5.06 12.07
N ILE A 207 -11.81 -5.39 11.35
CA ILE A 207 -10.53 -5.84 11.94
C ILE A 207 -9.65 -4.64 12.14
N ARG A 208 -9.16 -4.47 13.36
CA ARG A 208 -8.20 -3.45 13.75
C ARG A 208 -6.85 -4.08 14.03
N ILE A 209 -5.78 -3.53 13.41
CA ILE A 209 -4.40 -3.91 13.66
C ILE A 209 -3.69 -2.66 14.18
N GLN A 210 -2.93 -2.80 15.25
CA GLN A 210 -2.12 -1.74 15.84
C GLN A 210 -0.67 -2.22 15.93
N ILE A 211 0.26 -1.43 15.41
CA ILE A 211 1.71 -1.69 15.52
C ILE A 211 2.32 -0.51 16.25
N ARG A 212 2.88 -0.76 17.45
CA ARG A 212 3.48 0.26 18.31
C ARG A 212 4.98 0.11 18.34
N ASP A 213 5.68 1.16 17.98
CA ASP A 213 7.13 1.30 18.16
C ASP A 213 7.51 2.04 19.45
N ARG A 214 8.81 2.09 19.75
CA ARG A 214 9.41 2.84 20.86
C ARG A 214 10.36 3.94 20.37
N GLY A 215 10.14 4.41 19.14
CA GLY A 215 10.95 5.45 18.51
C GLY A 215 10.69 6.86 19.06
N PRO A 216 11.22 7.88 18.38
CA PRO A 216 11.08 9.28 18.79
C PRO A 216 9.64 9.83 18.58
N GLY A 217 8.78 9.09 17.89
CA GLY A 217 7.48 9.58 17.46
C GLY A 217 7.54 10.41 16.17
N ILE A 218 6.40 11.00 15.80
CA ILE A 218 6.26 11.83 14.60
C ILE A 218 5.70 13.19 15.02
N PRO A 219 6.24 14.34 14.55
CA PRO A 219 5.65 15.63 14.85
C PRO A 219 4.15 15.68 14.51
N PRO A 220 3.27 16.24 15.36
CA PRO A 220 1.83 16.19 15.12
C PRO A 220 1.40 16.74 13.75
N ALA A 221 2.09 17.76 13.24
CA ALA A 221 1.83 18.34 11.92
C ALA A 221 2.20 17.40 10.75
N GLU A 222 3.01 16.35 11.00
CA GLU A 222 3.53 15.43 10.00
C GLU A 222 2.80 14.08 9.98
N LEU A 223 1.96 13.78 10.98
CA LEU A 223 1.30 12.48 11.17
C LEU A 223 0.49 12.00 9.94
N ASP A 224 -0.11 12.92 9.20
CA ASP A 224 -0.78 12.58 7.93
C ASP A 224 0.16 12.68 6.73
N ALA A 225 1.11 13.61 6.76
CA ALA A 225 2.04 13.86 5.67
C ALA A 225 3.01 12.69 5.43
N VAL A 226 3.39 11.92 6.47
CA VAL A 226 4.28 10.74 6.32
C VAL A 226 3.71 9.63 5.45
N PHE A 227 2.43 9.66 5.13
CA PHE A 227 1.78 8.77 4.17
C PHE A 227 1.77 9.31 2.73
N GLN A 228 2.32 10.47 2.48
CA GLN A 228 2.53 10.99 1.12
C GLN A 228 3.84 10.44 0.54
N ALA A 229 3.87 10.25 -0.78
CA ALA A 229 5.06 9.74 -1.45
C ALA A 229 6.25 10.70 -1.28
N PHE A 230 7.43 10.14 -1.02
CA PHE A 230 8.71 10.85 -0.81
C PHE A 230 8.75 11.75 0.45
N VAL A 231 7.76 11.68 1.32
CA VAL A 231 7.74 12.43 2.58
C VAL A 231 8.35 11.58 3.70
N GLN A 232 9.25 12.21 4.46
CA GLN A 232 9.89 11.64 5.65
C GLN A 232 9.71 12.61 6.81
N SER A 233 9.57 12.07 8.03
CA SER A 233 9.49 12.92 9.21
C SER A 233 10.78 13.72 9.45
N SER A 234 10.63 14.96 9.85
CA SER A 234 11.75 15.86 10.15
C SER A 234 12.63 15.35 11.29
N GLN A 235 12.08 14.55 12.21
CA GLN A 235 12.81 13.95 13.32
C GLN A 235 13.72 12.78 12.91
N THR A 236 13.51 12.18 11.76
CA THR A 236 14.24 10.99 11.29
C THR A 236 14.97 11.21 9.97
N ARG A 237 15.13 12.49 9.56
CA ARG A 237 15.77 12.89 8.30
C ARG A 237 17.30 12.98 8.40
N ASP A 238 17.92 11.99 9.04
CA ASP A 238 19.36 11.95 9.34
C ASP A 238 20.21 11.22 8.29
N GLY A 239 19.65 10.96 7.11
CA GLY A 239 20.34 10.19 6.06
C GLY A 239 20.30 8.67 6.22
N SER A 240 19.88 8.14 7.38
CA SER A 240 19.59 6.70 7.58
C SER A 240 18.29 6.30 6.87
N GLY A 241 17.69 7.27 6.17
CA GLY A 241 16.33 7.29 5.67
C GLY A 241 16.00 6.19 4.67
N GLY A 242 14.74 5.79 4.70
CA GLY A 242 14.11 4.99 3.66
C GLY A 242 13.78 5.85 2.42
N THR A 243 13.02 5.25 1.49
CA THR A 243 12.60 5.90 0.23
C THR A 243 11.53 6.97 0.43
N GLY A 244 10.82 6.97 1.57
CA GLY A 244 9.61 7.76 1.79
C GLY A 244 8.40 7.24 1.00
N LEU A 245 8.50 6.03 0.43
CA LEU A 245 7.43 5.41 -0.37
C LEU A 245 6.65 4.33 0.40
N GLY A 246 7.29 3.66 1.37
CA GLY A 246 6.70 2.51 2.06
C GLY A 246 5.34 2.80 2.70
N LEU A 247 5.18 3.90 3.44
CA LEU A 247 3.90 4.28 4.06
C LEU A 247 2.87 4.75 3.03
N ALA A 248 3.29 5.40 1.94
CA ALA A 248 2.40 5.75 0.84
C ALA A 248 1.85 4.50 0.14
N ILE A 249 2.69 3.48 -0.06
CA ILE A 249 2.28 2.15 -0.56
C ILE A 249 1.29 1.52 0.42
N CYS A 250 1.56 1.55 1.72
CA CYS A 250 0.63 1.03 2.73
C CYS A 250 -0.75 1.68 2.63
N ARG A 251 -0.82 3.02 2.54
CA ARG A 251 -2.09 3.75 2.41
C ARG A 251 -2.85 3.34 1.15
N LYS A 252 -2.18 3.22 0.01
CA LYS A 252 -2.80 2.77 -1.24
C LYS A 252 -3.34 1.34 -1.14
N ILE A 253 -2.56 0.41 -0.60
CA ILE A 253 -2.98 -0.99 -0.41
C ILE A 253 -4.20 -1.04 0.52
N ILE A 254 -4.15 -0.43 1.69
CA ILE A 254 -5.24 -0.47 2.66
C ILE A 254 -6.50 0.21 2.12
N THR A 255 -6.36 1.33 1.38
CA THR A 255 -7.50 1.96 0.71
C THR A 255 -8.13 1.05 -0.35
N ALA A 256 -7.33 0.31 -1.13
CA ALA A 256 -7.83 -0.66 -2.10
C ALA A 256 -8.56 -1.84 -1.43
N HIS A 257 -8.24 -2.16 -0.17
CA HIS A 257 -8.96 -3.12 0.66
C HIS A 257 -10.22 -2.53 1.33
N GLY A 258 -10.56 -1.26 1.04
CA GLY A 258 -11.69 -0.55 1.69
C GLY A 258 -11.45 -0.17 3.14
N GLY A 259 -10.20 -0.25 3.57
CA GLY A 259 -9.76 0.06 4.92
C GLY A 259 -9.18 1.47 5.06
N SER A 260 -8.61 1.74 6.22
CA SER A 260 -7.89 2.98 6.53
C SER A 260 -6.61 2.71 7.32
N ILE A 261 -5.61 3.57 7.14
CA ILE A 261 -4.36 3.57 7.92
C ILE A 261 -4.04 4.99 8.37
N HIS A 262 -3.68 5.14 9.64
CA HIS A 262 -3.22 6.40 10.21
C HIS A 262 -2.20 6.15 11.33
N ALA A 263 -1.53 7.21 11.78
CA ALA A 263 -0.54 7.14 12.85
C ALA A 263 -0.92 8.09 14.00
N THR A 264 -0.57 7.70 15.21
CA THR A 264 -0.66 8.54 16.42
C THR A 264 0.60 8.39 17.25
N ASN A 265 0.96 9.40 18.02
CA ASN A 265 2.05 9.26 18.98
C ASN A 265 1.58 8.48 20.21
N ALA A 266 2.40 7.53 20.65
CA ALA A 266 2.12 6.73 21.83
C ALA A 266 2.35 7.52 23.13
N PRO A 267 1.52 7.34 24.17
CA PRO A 267 1.85 7.82 25.50
C PRO A 267 3.20 7.24 25.97
N GLY A 268 4.11 8.13 26.40
CA GLY A 268 5.47 7.72 26.83
C GLY A 268 6.49 7.62 25.70
N GLY A 269 6.14 8.00 24.47
CA GLY A 269 7.04 8.00 23.30
C GLY A 269 6.77 6.86 22.32
N GLY A 270 7.23 7.04 21.09
CA GLY A 270 6.99 6.12 19.97
C GLY A 270 5.74 6.46 19.17
N THR A 271 5.50 5.68 18.12
CA THR A 271 4.35 5.81 17.22
C THR A 271 3.46 4.57 17.31
N ILE A 272 2.16 4.75 17.16
CA ILE A 272 1.21 3.67 16.93
C ILE A 272 0.64 3.84 15.53
N PHE A 273 0.86 2.86 14.68
CA PHE A 273 0.17 2.75 13.39
C PHE A 273 -1.11 1.96 13.57
N HIS A 274 -2.22 2.55 13.15
CA HIS A 274 -3.55 1.97 13.22
C HIS A 274 -4.00 1.60 11.81
N ILE A 275 -4.34 0.33 11.60
CA ILE A 275 -4.87 -0.19 10.35
C ILE A 275 -6.25 -0.74 10.64
N SER A 276 -7.22 -0.38 9.81
CA SER A 276 -8.61 -0.87 9.89
C SER A 276 -8.99 -1.51 8.56
N LEU A 277 -9.54 -2.72 8.61
CA LEU A 277 -9.98 -3.49 7.45
C LEU A 277 -11.42 -3.95 7.65
N PRO A 278 -12.30 -3.89 6.62
CA PRO A 278 -13.64 -4.44 6.72
C PRO A 278 -13.59 -5.98 6.74
N THR A 279 -14.40 -6.61 7.62
CA THR A 279 -14.60 -8.06 7.64
C THR A 279 -15.54 -8.52 6.53
N ALA A 280 -16.56 -7.71 6.21
CA ALA A 280 -17.47 -7.97 5.09
C ALA A 280 -16.77 -7.57 3.79
N GLY A 281 -16.59 -8.54 2.88
CA GLY A 281 -16.09 -8.25 1.54
C GLY A 281 -17.04 -7.30 0.81
N TYR A 282 -16.48 -6.44 -0.04
CA TYR A 282 -17.27 -5.74 -1.05
C TYR A 282 -18.11 -6.77 -1.81
N THR A 283 -19.45 -6.64 -1.74
CA THR A 283 -20.41 -7.33 -2.60
C THR A 283 -20.39 -6.74 -3.99
#